data_97fa9117d8a7d68cf709b9383d48f32a
#
_entry.id   97fa9117d8a7d68cf709b9383d48f32a
#
_cell.length_a   1.000
_cell.length_b   1.000
_cell.length_c   1.000
_cell.angle_alpha   90.00
_cell.angle_beta   90.00
_cell.angle_gamma   90.00
#
_symmetry.space_group_name_H-M   'P 1'
#
loop_
_entity.id
_entity.type
_entity.pdbx_description
1 polymer ?
#
loop_
_entity_poly.entity_id
_entity_poly.type
_entity_poly.pdbx_seq_one_letter_code
_entity_poly.pdbx_strand_id
1 'polypeptide(L)'
;MDVASILYFYHQKRLLLRNIIILELLKYYRRYFHNEEYFLPENRMYGRVGITTLFTFFWDITIDTINFAKKLCKDQKDVMVGGVMATILKERVYEITGIEPFEGTLSSAGILDDNDIIIDTLPLDYSILEEIDYVYPAHDGYLAYMTRGCVNHCPFCAVPKLEPEYKNYLPIAEQVDWASKQFGGKKDLLLLDNNVLASCQFDKIVEEIKKAGFTNDSVFVEPNMFEVAVKNIKVGYNEKAYIKTVVRQYQILISKYGFKLQGVYDLLEKKYLLKDYTAKKDAILETYDVVKPYFEEMYSKKRPRKRFVDFNQGIDARLITDTNMKKLFEIPIRPVRIAFDHWELHEIYEKAVRTAVEAGHTSLSNYVLYNYEDEPVELYRRLKLNVDLCEELNISIYSFPMKYHPIEDPDYFSNRDYIGENWNRKFIRTIQAVLNSTKGKVGKGYSFFCKAFGSDEDEFMKLLYMPEAMIIYRFYFEGIGLTDKWWNCFQNLTDAQLAIAKPIIESNDFSDYENLTDDLEILNVLSYYRIRREDAERAMGKDE
;
A
#
# COMPACT_ATOMS: atom_id res chain seq x y z
N MET A 1 22.01 25.67 0.52
CA MET A 1 22.03 25.99 1.98
C MET A 1 22.27 24.65 2.65
N ASP A 2 23.33 24.51 3.43
CA ASP A 2 23.59 23.24 4.12
C ASP A 2 22.60 22.99 5.27
N VAL A 3 22.50 21.74 5.71
CA VAL A 3 21.54 21.33 6.75
C VAL A 3 21.81 22.04 8.08
N ALA A 4 23.08 22.31 8.41
CA ALA A 4 23.43 23.00 9.65
C ALA A 4 22.90 24.44 9.63
N SER A 5 22.98 25.13 8.48
CA SER A 5 22.41 26.46 8.28
C SER A 5 20.89 26.46 8.41
N ILE A 6 20.21 25.45 7.88
CA ILE A 6 18.74 25.29 8.00
C ILE A 6 18.34 25.07 9.46
N LEU A 7 19.05 24.19 10.18
CA LEU A 7 18.82 23.92 11.60
C LEU A 7 19.12 25.14 12.47
N TYR A 8 20.20 25.89 12.16
CA TYR A 8 20.55 27.14 12.84
C TYR A 8 19.46 28.20 12.67
N PHE A 9 18.95 28.42 11.45
CA PHE A 9 17.85 29.33 11.19
C PHE A 9 16.56 28.93 11.91
N TYR A 10 16.28 27.65 11.97
CA TYR A 10 15.11 27.11 12.70
C TYR A 10 15.19 27.40 14.20
N HIS A 11 16.36 27.20 14.81
CA HIS A 11 16.56 27.47 16.24
C HIS A 11 16.58 28.95 16.58
N GLN A 12 17.21 29.76 15.73
CA GLN A 12 17.38 31.19 16.01
C GLN A 12 16.13 32.03 15.77
N LYS A 13 15.32 31.73 14.75
CA LYS A 13 14.21 32.59 14.35
C LYS A 13 12.82 32.05 14.72
N ARG A 14 12.72 30.89 15.37
CA ARG A 14 11.42 30.24 15.66
C ARG A 14 10.48 30.27 14.46
N LEU A 15 11.02 30.04 13.26
CA LEU A 15 10.24 29.96 12.05
C LEU A 15 9.24 28.83 12.22
N LEU A 16 7.98 29.19 12.36
CA LEU A 16 6.85 28.27 12.23
C LEU A 16 6.87 27.75 10.78
N LEU A 17 7.64 26.69 10.54
CA LEU A 17 7.64 25.99 9.27
C LEU A 17 6.27 25.30 9.14
N ARG A 18 5.32 26.01 8.55
CA ARG A 18 4.00 25.45 8.22
C ARG A 18 4.08 24.39 7.11
N ASN A 19 5.23 24.31 6.43
CA ASN A 19 5.44 23.35 5.35
C ASN A 19 5.81 21.98 5.92
N ILE A 20 4.87 21.04 5.87
CA ILE A 20 4.99 19.66 6.35
C ILE A 20 6.19 18.96 5.70
N ILE A 21 6.48 19.22 4.42
CA ILE A 21 7.61 18.62 3.68
C ILE A 21 8.95 19.03 4.30
N ILE A 22 9.10 20.30 4.64
CA ILE A 22 10.35 20.79 5.27
C ILE A 22 10.50 20.21 6.67
N LEU A 23 9.41 20.08 7.44
CA LEU A 23 9.46 19.46 8.77
C LEU A 23 9.83 17.97 8.68
N GLU A 24 9.30 17.24 7.72
CA GLU A 24 9.67 15.84 7.50
C GLU A 24 11.11 15.68 7.03
N LEU A 25 11.59 16.56 6.11
CA LEU A 25 12.98 16.59 5.71
C LEU A 25 13.91 16.91 6.90
N LEU A 26 13.56 17.85 7.76
CA LEU A 26 14.34 18.17 8.96
C LEU A 26 14.36 17.01 9.96
N LYS A 27 13.25 16.30 10.14
CA LYS A 27 13.20 15.06 10.95
C LYS A 27 14.11 13.99 10.35
N TYR A 28 14.03 13.79 9.03
CA TYR A 28 14.87 12.83 8.31
C TYR A 28 16.35 13.18 8.50
N TYR A 29 16.76 14.40 8.20
CA TYR A 29 18.14 14.83 8.35
C TYR A 29 18.63 14.78 9.80
N ARG A 30 17.81 15.14 10.77
CA ARG A 30 18.16 15.05 12.20
C ARG A 30 18.38 13.61 12.66
N ARG A 31 17.68 12.66 12.04
CA ARG A 31 17.81 11.24 12.35
C ARG A 31 19.02 10.57 11.68
N TYR A 32 19.34 11.00 10.46
CA TYR A 32 20.35 10.35 9.62
C TYR A 32 21.60 11.22 9.35
N PHE A 33 21.56 12.50 9.73
CA PHE A 33 22.73 13.37 9.56
C PHE A 33 23.71 13.13 10.70
N HIS A 34 24.87 12.65 10.32
CA HIS A 34 26.02 12.49 11.19
C HIS A 34 27.23 13.17 10.53
N ASN A 35 28.20 13.64 11.33
CA ASN A 35 29.46 14.15 10.83
C ASN A 35 30.31 13.01 10.22
N GLU A 36 31.35 13.33 9.48
CA GLU A 36 32.23 12.35 8.85
C GLU A 36 32.86 11.37 9.85
N GLU A 37 33.18 11.87 11.05
CA GLU A 37 33.76 11.09 12.14
C GLU A 37 32.87 9.91 12.58
N TYR A 38 31.54 10.08 12.50
CA TYR A 38 30.58 8.99 12.82
C TYR A 38 30.73 7.78 11.89
N PHE A 39 31.15 8.00 10.64
CA PHE A 39 31.28 6.96 9.63
C PHE A 39 32.69 6.32 9.58
N LEU A 40 33.63 6.80 10.41
CA LEU A 40 34.94 6.16 10.50
C LEU A 40 34.81 4.71 10.96
N PRO A 41 35.62 3.78 10.46
CA PRO A 41 35.51 2.36 10.77
C PRO A 41 35.49 2.05 12.28
N GLU A 42 36.29 2.77 13.08
CA GLU A 42 36.38 2.63 14.53
C GLU A 42 35.12 3.09 15.27
N ASN A 43 34.31 3.97 14.67
CA ASN A 43 33.11 4.54 15.26
C ASN A 43 31.81 3.83 14.82
N ARG A 44 31.90 2.87 13.91
CA ARG A 44 30.74 2.14 13.41
C ARG A 44 30.12 1.30 14.51
N MET A 45 28.81 1.48 14.72
CA MET A 45 28.11 0.92 15.88
C MET A 45 27.48 -0.46 15.60
N TYR A 46 27.13 -0.74 14.36
CA TYR A 46 26.33 -1.91 14.03
C TYR A 46 27.18 -3.11 13.64
N GLY A 47 26.98 -4.24 14.31
CA GLY A 47 27.59 -5.52 13.93
C GLY A 47 26.92 -6.11 12.68
N ARG A 48 25.62 -5.81 12.44
CA ARG A 48 24.85 -6.29 11.29
C ARG A 48 23.81 -5.24 10.91
N VAL A 49 23.56 -5.06 9.61
CA VAL A 49 22.52 -4.17 9.07
C VAL A 49 21.71 -4.94 8.03
N GLY A 50 20.41 -5.11 8.29
CA GLY A 50 19.45 -5.73 7.37
C GLY A 50 18.71 -4.69 6.54
N ILE A 51 18.58 -4.93 5.23
CA ILE A 51 17.85 -4.09 4.29
C ILE A 51 16.83 -4.97 3.58
N THR A 52 15.56 -4.61 3.71
CA THR A 52 14.49 -5.21 2.91
C THR A 52 14.14 -4.31 1.74
N THR A 53 13.98 -4.90 0.56
CA THR A 53 13.67 -4.19 -0.69
C THR A 53 12.27 -4.60 -1.17
N LEU A 54 11.55 -3.69 -1.83
CA LEU A 54 10.20 -3.98 -2.29
C LEU A 54 10.04 -3.74 -3.79
N PHE A 55 9.90 -2.49 -4.24
CA PHE A 55 9.61 -2.17 -5.62
C PHE A 55 10.86 -1.83 -6.42
N THR A 56 10.98 -2.38 -7.63
CA THR A 56 12.10 -2.15 -8.53
C THR A 56 12.25 -0.68 -8.95
N PHE A 57 11.13 0.04 -9.11
CA PHE A 57 11.13 1.47 -9.45
C PHE A 57 11.59 2.40 -8.32
N PHE A 58 11.91 1.86 -7.14
CA PHE A 58 12.65 2.56 -6.09
C PHE A 58 14.16 2.26 -6.13
N TRP A 59 14.66 1.95 -7.31
CA TRP A 59 16.05 1.55 -7.53
C TRP A 59 17.05 2.50 -6.88
N ASP A 60 17.05 3.77 -7.28
CA ASP A 60 18.05 4.75 -6.83
C ASP A 60 18.09 4.89 -5.31
N ILE A 61 16.94 5.08 -4.69
CA ILE A 61 16.85 5.21 -3.22
C ILE A 61 17.26 3.92 -2.50
N THR A 62 17.03 2.77 -3.12
CA THR A 62 17.43 1.48 -2.55
C THR A 62 18.94 1.30 -2.63
N ILE A 63 19.56 1.59 -3.77
CA ILE A 63 21.03 1.55 -3.94
C ILE A 63 21.71 2.54 -2.98
N ASP A 64 21.20 3.77 -2.87
CA ASP A 64 21.69 4.75 -1.90
C ASP A 64 21.58 4.24 -0.46
N THR A 65 20.47 3.57 -0.12
CA THR A 65 20.27 2.98 1.21
C THR A 65 21.28 1.86 1.49
N ILE A 66 21.55 0.99 0.52
CA ILE A 66 22.57 -0.07 0.66
C ILE A 66 23.95 0.54 0.87
N ASN A 67 24.33 1.53 0.05
CA ASN A 67 25.62 2.21 0.18
C ASN A 67 25.75 2.99 1.49
N PHE A 68 24.64 3.55 2.01
CA PHE A 68 24.61 4.16 3.32
C PHE A 68 24.81 3.11 4.43
N ALA A 69 24.14 1.98 4.37
CA ALA A 69 24.28 0.89 5.34
C ALA A 69 25.73 0.35 5.43
N LYS A 70 26.44 0.30 4.31
CA LYS A 70 27.88 -0.07 4.27
C LYS A 70 28.75 0.86 5.13
N LYS A 71 28.35 2.13 5.28
CA LYS A 71 29.06 3.12 6.12
C LYS A 71 28.73 2.95 7.60
N LEU A 72 27.64 2.30 7.95
CA LEU A 72 27.17 2.10 9.33
C LEU A 72 27.63 0.76 9.93
N CYS A 73 27.83 -0.26 9.09
CA CYS A 73 28.18 -1.59 9.53
C CYS A 73 29.70 -1.72 9.75
N LYS A 74 30.09 -2.43 10.81
CA LYS A 74 31.51 -2.67 11.14
C LYS A 74 32.23 -3.42 10.03
N ASP A 75 31.59 -4.47 9.49
CA ASP A 75 32.07 -5.22 8.35
C ASP A 75 31.02 -5.17 7.23
N GLN A 76 31.45 -4.95 5.98
CA GLN A 76 30.53 -4.90 4.85
C GLN A 76 29.85 -6.23 4.55
N LYS A 77 30.50 -7.36 4.89
CA LYS A 77 29.90 -8.71 4.76
C LYS A 77 28.67 -8.91 5.65
N ASP A 78 28.53 -8.10 6.71
CA ASP A 78 27.40 -8.13 7.63
C ASP A 78 26.26 -7.17 7.22
N VAL A 79 26.37 -6.55 6.03
CA VAL A 79 25.25 -5.85 5.37
C VAL A 79 24.45 -6.87 4.58
N MET A 80 23.24 -7.13 5.04
CA MET A 80 22.35 -8.15 4.51
C MET A 80 21.26 -7.49 3.69
N VAL A 81 21.15 -7.82 2.41
CA VAL A 81 20.14 -7.27 1.50
C VAL A 81 19.24 -8.39 1.01
N GLY A 82 17.94 -8.20 1.10
CA GLY A 82 16.95 -9.17 0.65
C GLY A 82 15.61 -8.52 0.27
N GLY A 83 14.62 -9.35 -0.05
CA GLY A 83 13.26 -8.91 -0.42
C GLY A 83 13.04 -8.92 -1.93
N VAL A 84 11.91 -8.36 -2.35
CA VAL A 84 11.38 -8.52 -3.72
C VAL A 84 12.36 -8.02 -4.78
N MET A 85 12.75 -6.74 -4.72
CA MET A 85 13.63 -6.15 -5.73
C MET A 85 15.01 -6.86 -5.75
N ALA A 86 15.58 -7.13 -4.57
CA ALA A 86 16.88 -7.78 -4.45
C ALA A 86 16.88 -9.22 -4.98
N THR A 87 15.76 -9.93 -4.91
CA THR A 87 15.60 -11.27 -5.53
C THR A 87 15.50 -11.15 -7.05
N ILE A 88 14.70 -10.21 -7.56
CA ILE A 88 14.43 -10.06 -9.00
C ILE A 88 15.68 -9.53 -9.75
N LEU A 89 16.39 -8.57 -9.16
CA LEU A 89 17.52 -7.86 -9.77
C LEU A 89 18.85 -8.17 -9.05
N LYS A 90 19.03 -9.41 -8.61
CA LYS A 90 20.15 -9.86 -7.79
C LYS A 90 21.50 -9.46 -8.37
N GLU A 91 21.77 -9.82 -9.63
CA GLU A 91 23.04 -9.55 -10.30
C GLU A 91 23.33 -8.05 -10.37
N ARG A 92 22.30 -7.23 -10.69
CA ARG A 92 22.45 -5.77 -10.79
C ARG A 92 22.75 -5.13 -9.43
N VAL A 93 22.10 -5.59 -8.37
CA VAL A 93 22.38 -5.11 -7.00
C VAL A 93 23.82 -5.45 -6.63
N TYR A 94 24.28 -6.66 -6.92
CA TYR A 94 25.65 -7.07 -6.66
C TYR A 94 26.67 -6.25 -7.46
N GLU A 95 26.47 -6.09 -8.76
CA GLU A 95 27.36 -5.32 -9.64
C GLU A 95 27.59 -3.89 -9.15
N ILE A 96 26.53 -3.23 -8.68
CA ILE A 96 26.61 -1.81 -8.26
C ILE A 96 27.06 -1.65 -6.82
N THR A 97 26.62 -2.54 -5.91
CA THR A 97 26.87 -2.38 -4.48
C THR A 97 28.01 -3.24 -3.94
N GLY A 98 28.38 -4.32 -4.63
CA GLY A 98 29.30 -5.34 -4.15
C GLY A 98 28.75 -6.19 -3.01
N ILE A 99 27.44 -6.07 -2.70
CA ILE A 99 26.75 -6.89 -1.69
C ILE A 99 25.94 -7.97 -2.40
N GLU A 100 26.20 -9.23 -2.08
CA GLU A 100 25.42 -10.37 -2.58
C GLU A 100 24.06 -10.41 -1.88
N PRO A 101 22.94 -10.24 -2.60
CA PRO A 101 21.63 -10.28 -1.98
C PRO A 101 21.17 -11.70 -1.63
N PHE A 102 20.37 -11.84 -0.59
CA PHE A 102 19.61 -13.06 -0.32
C PHE A 102 18.45 -13.15 -1.30
N GLU A 103 18.37 -14.27 -1.99
CA GLU A 103 17.35 -14.57 -3.00
C GLU A 103 16.20 -15.36 -2.40
N GLY A 104 14.97 -15.02 -2.79
CA GLY A 104 13.77 -15.75 -2.40
C GLY A 104 13.38 -15.59 -0.94
N THR A 105 12.97 -16.70 -0.32
CA THR A 105 12.44 -16.76 1.03
C THR A 105 13.46 -17.30 2.04
N LEU A 106 13.32 -16.94 3.31
CA LEU A 106 14.16 -17.44 4.40
C LEU A 106 13.58 -18.74 5.00
N SER A 107 13.26 -19.69 4.12
CA SER A 107 12.48 -20.90 4.42
C SER A 107 13.31 -22.15 4.74
N SER A 108 14.63 -22.00 4.85
CA SER A 108 15.56 -23.07 5.22
C SER A 108 16.46 -22.62 6.35
N ALA A 109 16.91 -23.56 7.19
CA ALA A 109 17.92 -23.30 8.21
C ALA A 109 19.25 -22.92 7.57
N GLY A 110 20.09 -22.16 8.28
CA GLY A 110 21.43 -21.80 7.84
C GLY A 110 21.53 -20.69 6.79
N ILE A 111 20.41 -20.09 6.36
CA ILE A 111 20.44 -19.03 5.31
C ILE A 111 21.12 -17.74 5.82
N LEU A 112 20.78 -17.29 7.01
CA LEU A 112 21.33 -16.04 7.58
C LEU A 112 22.47 -16.30 8.55
N ASP A 113 22.38 -17.37 9.31
CA ASP A 113 23.33 -17.72 10.36
C ASP A 113 23.51 -19.25 10.38
N ASP A 114 24.67 -19.71 10.84
CA ASP A 114 24.97 -21.13 11.00
C ASP A 114 24.23 -21.70 12.22
N ASN A 115 22.91 -21.87 12.06
CA ASN A 115 22.02 -22.45 13.07
C ASN A 115 20.82 -23.15 12.41
N ASP A 116 20.03 -23.86 13.21
CA ASP A 116 18.86 -24.63 12.76
C ASP A 116 17.56 -23.80 12.68
N ILE A 117 17.63 -22.47 12.78
CA ILE A 117 16.45 -21.59 12.81
C ILE A 117 15.97 -21.33 11.38
N ILE A 118 14.72 -21.66 11.13
CA ILE A 118 14.02 -21.29 9.89
C ILE A 118 13.28 -19.97 10.14
N ILE A 119 13.78 -18.88 9.59
CA ILE A 119 13.29 -17.51 9.90
C ILE A 119 11.85 -17.31 9.49
N ASP A 120 11.42 -17.85 8.34
CA ASP A 120 10.03 -17.75 7.87
C ASP A 120 9.00 -18.41 8.81
N THR A 121 9.44 -19.24 9.76
CA THR A 121 8.55 -19.88 10.75
C THR A 121 8.45 -19.09 12.06
N LEU A 122 9.29 -18.07 12.24
CA LEU A 122 9.25 -17.24 13.43
C LEU A 122 8.05 -16.29 13.43
N PRO A 123 7.45 -16.02 14.60
CA PRO A 123 6.42 -15.00 14.69
C PRO A 123 7.00 -13.62 14.39
N LEU A 124 6.21 -12.77 13.74
CA LEU A 124 6.62 -11.41 13.40
C LEU A 124 6.77 -10.53 14.64
N ASP A 125 7.84 -9.74 14.67
CA ASP A 125 8.07 -8.73 15.71
C ASP A 125 7.32 -7.43 15.38
N TYR A 126 6.15 -7.27 16.00
CA TYR A 126 5.33 -6.05 15.83
C TYR A 126 5.86 -4.85 16.61
N SER A 127 6.84 -5.01 17.49
CA SER A 127 7.39 -3.90 18.27
C SER A 127 8.14 -2.88 17.40
N ILE A 128 8.68 -3.31 16.25
CA ILE A 128 9.35 -2.41 15.29
C ILE A 128 8.40 -1.32 14.76
N LEU A 129 7.09 -1.59 14.68
CA LEU A 129 6.09 -0.62 14.26
C LEU A 129 5.91 0.52 15.28
N GLU A 130 6.23 0.27 16.53
CA GLU A 130 6.14 1.25 17.62
C GLU A 130 7.33 2.25 17.61
N GLU A 131 8.44 1.89 16.94
CA GLU A 131 9.61 2.78 16.81
C GLU A 131 9.43 3.86 15.75
N ILE A 132 8.59 3.63 14.75
CA ILE A 132 8.37 4.55 13.63
C ILE A 132 7.18 5.48 13.92
N ASP A 133 7.18 6.65 13.25
CA ASP A 133 6.08 7.62 13.38
C ASP A 133 4.95 7.37 12.37
N TYR A 134 5.22 6.59 11.32
CA TYR A 134 4.22 6.24 10.33
C TYR A 134 3.30 5.13 10.83
N VAL A 135 1.99 5.35 10.72
CA VAL A 135 0.98 4.35 11.07
C VAL A 135 0.49 3.65 9.80
N TYR A 136 0.80 2.37 9.67
CA TYR A 136 0.32 1.57 8.55
C TYR A 136 -1.19 1.37 8.61
N PRO A 137 -1.91 1.37 7.46
CA PRO A 137 -3.35 1.13 7.44
C PRO A 137 -3.79 -0.17 8.13
N ALA A 138 -2.95 -1.22 8.03
CA ALA A 138 -3.18 -2.54 8.62
C ALA A 138 -2.44 -2.74 9.96
N HIS A 139 -2.14 -1.67 10.70
CA HIS A 139 -1.37 -1.73 11.96
C HIS A 139 -2.02 -2.59 13.06
N ASP A 140 -3.34 -2.79 13.01
CA ASP A 140 -4.10 -3.63 13.92
C ASP A 140 -4.41 -5.03 13.35
N GLY A 141 -3.70 -5.46 12.29
CA GLY A 141 -3.81 -6.79 11.70
C GLY A 141 -2.62 -7.69 12.01
N TYR A 142 -2.88 -8.99 12.13
CA TYR A 142 -1.84 -10.00 12.01
C TYR A 142 -1.51 -10.19 10.54
N LEU A 143 -0.23 -10.32 10.21
CA LEU A 143 0.26 -10.66 8.87
C LEU A 143 0.79 -12.09 8.92
N ALA A 144 0.33 -12.95 8.01
CA ALA A 144 0.76 -14.34 7.96
C ALA A 144 0.67 -14.92 6.54
N TYR A 145 1.27 -16.09 6.36
CA TYR A 145 1.13 -16.94 5.18
C TYR A 145 0.64 -18.30 5.61
N MET A 146 -0.34 -18.84 4.90
CA MET A 146 -0.81 -20.22 5.09
C MET A 146 -0.39 -21.14 3.94
N THR A 147 -0.02 -20.53 2.81
CA THR A 147 0.61 -21.15 1.64
C THR A 147 1.78 -20.28 1.17
N ARG A 148 2.67 -20.81 0.35
CA ARG A 148 3.73 -20.05 -0.32
C ARG A 148 3.76 -20.40 -1.80
N GLY A 149 4.23 -19.46 -2.62
CA GLY A 149 4.30 -19.63 -4.05
C GLY A 149 2.94 -19.66 -4.74
N CYS A 150 2.94 -20.03 -6.00
CA CYS A 150 1.74 -20.18 -6.83
C CYS A 150 1.91 -21.34 -7.80
N VAL A 151 0.81 -22.03 -8.09
CA VAL A 151 0.79 -23.10 -9.12
C VAL A 151 0.77 -22.54 -10.55
N ASN A 152 0.46 -21.24 -10.71
CA ASN A 152 0.44 -20.54 -11.99
C ASN A 152 1.77 -19.84 -12.26
N HIS A 153 2.11 -19.67 -13.56
CA HIS A 153 3.30 -18.98 -14.04
C HIS A 153 2.89 -17.83 -14.96
N CYS A 154 2.07 -16.90 -14.43
CA CYS A 154 1.59 -15.75 -15.19
C CYS A 154 2.78 -14.85 -15.60
N PRO A 155 2.91 -14.46 -16.90
CA PRO A 155 4.08 -13.73 -17.40
C PRO A 155 4.31 -12.37 -16.74
N PHE A 156 3.23 -11.75 -16.24
CA PHE A 156 3.28 -10.44 -15.56
C PHE A 156 3.60 -10.54 -14.06
N CYS A 157 3.69 -11.76 -13.50
CA CYS A 157 3.74 -11.98 -12.06
C CYS A 157 5.14 -12.32 -11.58
N ALA A 158 5.58 -11.67 -10.49
CA ALA A 158 6.87 -11.93 -9.86
C ALA A 158 6.92 -13.20 -9.01
N VAL A 159 5.76 -13.74 -8.60
CA VAL A 159 5.68 -14.86 -7.63
C VAL A 159 6.50 -16.09 -8.05
N PRO A 160 6.49 -16.56 -9.32
CA PRO A 160 7.30 -17.72 -9.72
C PRO A 160 8.80 -17.55 -9.49
N LYS A 161 9.31 -16.30 -9.48
CA LYS A 161 10.72 -16.00 -9.19
C LYS A 161 10.98 -15.82 -7.70
N LEU A 162 10.05 -15.21 -7.00
CA LEU A 162 10.17 -14.94 -5.55
C LEU A 162 9.98 -16.21 -4.72
N GLU A 163 9.03 -17.04 -5.11
CA GLU A 163 8.60 -18.24 -4.40
C GLU A 163 8.35 -19.38 -5.41
N PRO A 164 9.40 -20.00 -5.97
CA PRO A 164 9.27 -20.96 -7.06
C PRO A 164 8.58 -22.26 -6.66
N GLU A 165 8.58 -22.60 -5.36
CA GLU A 165 7.97 -23.81 -4.83
C GLU A 165 6.63 -23.52 -4.18
N TYR A 166 5.58 -24.25 -4.60
CA TYR A 166 4.27 -24.14 -3.95
C TYR A 166 4.21 -24.99 -2.68
N LYS A 167 3.99 -24.33 -1.54
CA LYS A 167 3.77 -24.99 -0.24
C LYS A 167 2.29 -24.96 0.11
N ASN A 168 1.70 -26.15 0.26
CA ASN A 168 0.26 -26.33 0.44
C ASN A 168 -0.29 -25.84 1.78
N TYR A 169 0.52 -25.82 2.84
CA TYR A 169 0.05 -25.47 4.18
C TYR A 169 1.19 -25.06 5.11
N LEU A 170 0.97 -23.98 5.81
CA LEU A 170 1.80 -23.48 6.91
C LEU A 170 0.90 -23.20 8.14
N PRO A 171 1.23 -23.71 9.33
CA PRO A 171 0.47 -23.42 10.55
C PRO A 171 0.74 -22.00 11.04
N ILE A 172 -0.30 -21.30 11.51
CA ILE A 172 -0.20 -19.91 11.99
C ILE A 172 -0.72 -19.69 13.41
N ALA A 173 -1.51 -20.61 13.97
CA ALA A 173 -2.20 -20.39 15.24
C ALA A 173 -1.23 -20.10 16.39
N GLU A 174 -0.10 -20.80 16.46
CA GLU A 174 0.92 -20.58 17.50
C GLU A 174 1.62 -19.23 17.34
N GLN A 175 1.89 -18.80 16.10
CA GLN A 175 2.47 -17.48 15.82
C GLN A 175 1.51 -16.35 16.21
N VAL A 176 0.22 -16.49 15.89
CA VAL A 176 -0.84 -15.54 16.26
C VAL A 176 -1.02 -15.48 17.78
N ASP A 177 -1.03 -16.61 18.46
CA ASP A 177 -1.14 -16.68 19.92
C ASP A 177 0.07 -16.01 20.60
N TRP A 178 1.27 -16.33 20.15
CA TRP A 178 2.50 -15.71 20.68
C TRP A 178 2.48 -14.19 20.44
N ALA A 179 2.18 -13.73 19.23
CA ALA A 179 2.12 -12.31 18.92
C ALA A 179 1.05 -11.59 19.75
N SER A 180 -0.12 -12.23 19.97
CA SER A 180 -1.18 -11.69 20.81
C SER A 180 -0.73 -11.50 22.27
N LYS A 181 -0.03 -12.49 22.82
CA LYS A 181 0.51 -12.44 24.20
C LYS A 181 1.61 -11.40 24.35
N GLN A 182 2.46 -11.26 23.34
CA GLN A 182 3.64 -10.38 23.39
C GLN A 182 3.31 -8.92 23.10
N PHE A 183 2.49 -8.66 22.07
CA PHE A 183 2.24 -7.31 21.52
C PHE A 183 0.82 -6.80 21.78
N GLY A 184 -0.04 -7.60 22.41
CA GLY A 184 -1.47 -7.37 22.51
C GLY A 184 -2.22 -7.88 21.27
N GLY A 185 -3.45 -8.33 21.48
CA GLY A 185 -4.29 -8.86 20.41
C GLY A 185 -4.52 -7.85 19.30
N LYS A 186 -4.53 -8.33 18.04
CA LYS A 186 -4.84 -7.52 16.86
C LYS A 186 -6.21 -7.89 16.30
N LYS A 187 -6.83 -6.96 15.58
CA LYS A 187 -8.23 -7.08 15.15
C LYS A 187 -8.41 -8.06 14.00
N ASP A 188 -7.65 -7.90 12.93
CA ASP A 188 -7.85 -8.61 11.67
C ASP A 188 -6.68 -9.58 11.38
N LEU A 189 -6.90 -10.51 10.44
CA LEU A 189 -5.88 -11.42 9.93
C LEU A 189 -5.72 -11.17 8.43
N LEU A 190 -4.56 -10.69 8.04
CA LEU A 190 -4.20 -10.48 6.64
C LEU A 190 -3.30 -11.62 6.19
N LEU A 191 -3.81 -12.43 5.29
CA LEU A 191 -3.11 -13.55 4.69
C LEU A 191 -2.52 -13.11 3.35
N LEU A 192 -1.21 -13.25 3.23
CA LEU A 192 -0.44 -12.79 2.06
C LEU A 192 -0.23 -13.92 1.03
N ASP A 193 -1.13 -14.89 1.05
CA ASP A 193 -1.12 -16.08 0.20
C ASP A 193 -1.39 -15.72 -1.26
N ASN A 194 -0.57 -16.21 -2.18
CA ASN A 194 -0.71 -15.91 -3.60
C ASN A 194 -1.80 -16.72 -4.31
N ASN A 195 -2.07 -17.97 -3.86
CA ASN A 195 -3.14 -18.80 -4.43
C ASN A 195 -3.60 -19.87 -3.42
N VAL A 196 -4.35 -19.47 -2.42
CA VAL A 196 -4.76 -20.36 -1.31
C VAL A 196 -5.69 -21.50 -1.78
N LEU A 197 -6.54 -21.27 -2.79
CA LEU A 197 -7.48 -22.30 -3.28
C LEU A 197 -6.79 -23.43 -4.05
N ALA A 198 -5.55 -23.27 -4.47
CA ALA A 198 -4.75 -24.34 -5.08
C ALA A 198 -4.28 -25.38 -4.04
N SER A 199 -4.42 -25.09 -2.75
CA SER A 199 -4.01 -26.00 -1.69
C SER A 199 -4.91 -27.25 -1.62
N CYS A 200 -4.31 -28.42 -1.68
CA CYS A 200 -4.99 -29.68 -1.40
C CYS A 200 -5.35 -29.84 0.10
N GLN A 201 -4.90 -28.92 0.96
CA GLN A 201 -5.18 -28.86 2.38
C GLN A 201 -6.10 -27.68 2.76
N PHE A 202 -6.90 -27.17 1.82
CA PHE A 202 -7.73 -25.97 2.03
C PHE A 202 -8.65 -26.08 3.26
N ASP A 203 -9.27 -27.25 3.49
CA ASP A 203 -10.09 -27.47 4.68
C ASP A 203 -9.30 -27.30 5.98
N LYS A 204 -8.06 -27.79 6.00
CA LYS A 204 -7.16 -27.63 7.15
C LYS A 204 -6.76 -26.15 7.36
N ILE A 205 -6.59 -25.40 6.27
CA ILE A 205 -6.34 -23.96 6.32
C ILE A 205 -7.48 -23.24 7.03
N VAL A 206 -8.73 -23.52 6.66
CA VAL A 206 -9.91 -22.91 7.31
C VAL A 206 -9.99 -23.28 8.79
N GLU A 207 -9.75 -24.54 9.16
CA GLU A 207 -9.73 -24.96 10.58
C GLU A 207 -8.60 -24.28 11.38
N GLU A 208 -7.44 -24.10 10.77
CA GLU A 208 -6.31 -23.39 11.40
C GLU A 208 -6.64 -21.91 11.65
N ILE A 209 -7.32 -21.23 10.71
CA ILE A 209 -7.81 -19.86 10.89
C ILE A 209 -8.79 -19.76 12.06
N LYS A 210 -9.72 -20.74 12.19
CA LYS A 210 -10.62 -20.81 13.35
C LYS A 210 -9.85 -21.02 14.66
N LYS A 211 -8.87 -21.92 14.66
CA LYS A 211 -7.98 -22.18 15.81
C LYS A 211 -7.19 -20.93 16.22
N ALA A 212 -6.79 -20.10 15.25
CA ALA A 212 -6.16 -18.80 15.50
C ALA A 212 -7.12 -17.73 16.06
N GLY A 213 -8.41 -18.07 16.29
CA GLY A 213 -9.41 -17.22 16.92
C GLY A 213 -10.20 -16.34 15.92
N PHE A 214 -10.27 -16.73 14.64
CA PHE A 214 -11.05 -16.04 13.61
C PHE A 214 -12.26 -16.88 13.18
N THR A 215 -13.30 -16.84 14.01
CA THR A 215 -14.62 -17.42 13.72
C THR A 215 -15.63 -16.30 13.43
N ASN A 216 -16.77 -16.63 12.82
CA ASN A 216 -17.81 -15.66 12.48
C ASN A 216 -18.35 -14.87 13.68
N ASP A 217 -18.29 -15.44 14.88
CA ASP A 217 -18.71 -14.81 16.13
C ASP A 217 -17.57 -14.12 16.88
N SER A 218 -16.33 -14.22 16.38
CA SER A 218 -15.16 -13.66 17.05
C SER A 218 -15.18 -12.13 17.06
N VAL A 219 -14.84 -11.57 18.21
CA VAL A 219 -14.75 -10.12 18.40
C VAL A 219 -13.38 -9.73 18.91
N PHE A 220 -12.99 -8.53 18.56
CA PHE A 220 -11.79 -7.86 19.04
C PHE A 220 -12.17 -6.80 20.06
N VAL A 221 -11.53 -6.85 21.21
CA VAL A 221 -11.52 -5.75 22.17
C VAL A 221 -10.11 -5.20 22.22
N GLU A 222 -9.96 -3.90 22.02
CA GLU A 222 -8.65 -3.24 22.00
C GLU A 222 -7.92 -3.49 23.33
N PRO A 223 -6.71 -4.09 23.32
CA PRO A 223 -5.96 -4.41 24.51
C PRO A 223 -5.48 -3.13 25.22
N ASN A 224 -5.25 -3.22 26.52
CA ASN A 224 -4.63 -2.13 27.25
C ASN A 224 -3.15 -1.98 26.85
N MET A 225 -2.89 -1.11 25.86
CA MET A 225 -1.55 -0.90 25.31
C MET A 225 -0.57 -0.30 26.32
N PHE A 226 -1.05 0.35 27.36
CA PHE A 226 -0.19 0.77 28.46
C PHE A 226 0.36 -0.44 29.24
N GLU A 227 -0.51 -1.40 29.58
CA GLU A 227 -0.10 -2.63 30.28
C GLU A 227 0.84 -3.48 29.42
N VAL A 228 0.53 -3.61 28.11
CA VAL A 228 1.40 -4.32 27.15
C VAL A 228 2.79 -3.68 27.11
N ALA A 229 2.86 -2.36 27.05
CA ALA A 229 4.12 -1.65 26.99
C ALA A 229 4.91 -1.78 28.30
N VAL A 230 4.28 -1.59 29.45
CA VAL A 230 4.96 -1.72 30.75
C VAL A 230 5.45 -3.15 30.99
N LYS A 231 4.67 -4.18 30.60
CA LYS A 231 5.10 -5.58 30.64
C LYS A 231 6.42 -5.77 29.87
N ASN A 232 6.47 -5.26 28.63
CA ASN A 232 7.65 -5.41 27.77
C ASN A 232 8.87 -4.62 28.30
N ILE A 233 8.65 -3.42 28.85
CA ILE A 233 9.71 -2.64 29.53
C ILE A 233 10.28 -3.42 30.72
N LYS A 234 9.43 -4.06 31.53
CA LYS A 234 9.87 -4.83 32.70
C LYS A 234 10.81 -5.97 32.33
N VAL A 235 10.54 -6.66 31.22
CA VAL A 235 11.38 -7.77 30.75
C VAL A 235 12.52 -7.34 29.81
N GLY A 236 12.66 -6.06 29.54
CA GLY A 236 13.73 -5.54 28.67
C GLY A 236 13.55 -5.80 27.19
N TYR A 237 12.31 -6.06 26.73
CA TYR A 237 12.02 -6.31 25.33
C TYR A 237 11.76 -4.99 24.60
N ASN A 238 12.59 -4.67 23.60
CA ASN A 238 12.53 -3.43 22.80
C ASN A 238 12.12 -2.17 23.62
N GLU A 239 12.90 -1.88 24.67
CA GLU A 239 12.58 -0.81 25.63
C GLU A 239 12.31 0.52 24.96
N LYS A 240 13.06 0.84 23.89
CA LYS A 240 12.90 2.10 23.16
C LYS A 240 11.51 2.25 22.53
N ALA A 241 11.02 1.19 21.87
CA ALA A 241 9.68 1.16 21.28
C ALA A 241 8.61 1.32 22.36
N TYR A 242 8.74 0.58 23.46
CA TYR A 242 7.71 0.57 24.49
C TYR A 242 7.74 1.80 25.40
N ILE A 243 8.89 2.45 25.63
CA ILE A 243 8.94 3.78 26.24
C ILE A 243 8.16 4.78 25.37
N LYS A 244 8.38 4.78 24.06
CA LYS A 244 7.63 5.63 23.13
C LYS A 244 6.12 5.34 23.17
N THR A 245 5.74 4.06 23.24
CA THR A 245 4.33 3.65 23.39
C THR A 245 3.73 4.16 24.70
N VAL A 246 4.42 4.03 25.84
CA VAL A 246 3.94 4.54 27.13
C VAL A 246 3.73 6.05 27.07
N VAL A 247 4.68 6.81 26.51
CA VAL A 247 4.54 8.27 26.37
C VAL A 247 3.32 8.62 25.53
N ARG A 248 3.11 7.92 24.41
CA ARG A 248 1.92 8.09 23.57
C ARG A 248 0.63 7.80 24.35
N GLN A 249 0.62 6.75 25.17
CA GLN A 249 -0.52 6.43 26.02
C GLN A 249 -0.79 7.52 27.06
N TYR A 250 0.23 8.08 27.69
CA TYR A 250 0.07 9.23 28.59
C TYR A 250 -0.54 10.43 27.88
N GLN A 251 -0.08 10.76 26.66
CA GLN A 251 -0.64 11.85 25.88
C GLN A 251 -2.13 11.61 25.53
N ILE A 252 -2.50 10.37 25.17
CA ILE A 252 -3.90 9.98 24.92
C ILE A 252 -4.75 10.14 26.19
N LEU A 253 -4.25 9.70 27.32
CA LEU A 253 -4.92 9.78 28.62
C LEU A 253 -5.21 11.26 28.98
N ILE A 254 -4.18 12.09 28.92
CA ILE A 254 -4.29 13.53 29.22
C ILE A 254 -5.24 14.23 28.24
N SER A 255 -5.12 13.95 26.94
CA SER A 255 -6.00 14.53 25.92
C SER A 255 -7.47 14.18 26.16
N LYS A 256 -7.74 12.95 26.62
CA LYS A 256 -9.10 12.46 26.84
C LYS A 256 -9.77 13.04 28.09
N TYR A 257 -9.03 13.19 29.19
CA TYR A 257 -9.59 13.57 30.49
C TYR A 257 -9.30 15.04 30.88
N GLY A 258 -8.34 15.68 30.27
CA GLY A 258 -7.98 17.10 30.45
C GLY A 258 -7.72 17.46 31.92
N PHE A 259 -8.30 18.58 32.37
CA PHE A 259 -8.12 19.10 33.73
C PHE A 259 -8.53 18.16 34.87
N LYS A 260 -9.33 17.11 34.57
CA LYS A 260 -9.69 16.10 35.58
C LYS A 260 -8.50 15.29 36.08
N LEU A 261 -7.41 15.29 35.34
CA LEU A 261 -6.18 14.57 35.67
C LEU A 261 -5.00 15.51 35.93
N GLN A 262 -5.25 16.76 36.41
CA GLN A 262 -4.15 17.71 36.64
C GLN A 262 -3.04 17.13 37.52
N GLY A 263 -3.37 16.42 38.61
CA GLY A 263 -2.37 15.81 39.47
C GLY A 263 -1.53 14.71 38.79
N VAL A 264 -2.12 13.97 37.85
CA VAL A 264 -1.39 12.99 37.02
C VAL A 264 -0.51 13.73 36.03
N TYR A 265 -1.02 14.79 35.38
CA TYR A 265 -0.23 15.62 34.46
C TYR A 265 1.01 16.17 35.17
N ASP A 266 0.85 16.80 36.34
CA ASP A 266 1.93 17.40 37.12
C ASP A 266 2.98 16.34 37.54
N LEU A 267 2.53 15.13 37.90
CA LEU A 267 3.41 14.02 38.20
C LEU A 267 4.24 13.59 36.99
N LEU A 268 3.58 13.40 35.84
CA LEU A 268 4.24 12.97 34.60
C LEU A 268 5.20 14.03 34.07
N GLU A 269 4.83 15.32 34.16
CA GLU A 269 5.71 16.44 33.80
C GLU A 269 6.93 16.51 34.70
N LYS A 270 6.75 16.42 36.01
CA LYS A 270 7.84 16.40 37.02
C LYS A 270 8.81 15.25 36.80
N LYS A 271 8.34 14.09 36.32
CA LYS A 271 9.14 12.90 36.03
C LYS A 271 9.67 12.86 34.59
N TYR A 272 9.43 13.91 33.79
CA TYR A 272 9.85 14.03 32.38
C TYR A 272 9.30 12.91 31.47
N LEU A 273 8.06 12.44 31.73
CA LEU A 273 7.41 11.33 31.04
C LEU A 273 6.48 11.74 29.89
N LEU A 274 6.39 13.03 29.58
CA LEU A 274 5.51 13.52 28.51
C LEU A 274 6.16 13.54 27.11
N LYS A 275 7.46 13.25 27.04
CA LYS A 275 8.22 13.20 25.79
C LYS A 275 9.10 11.94 25.76
N ASP A 276 9.11 11.26 24.63
CA ASP A 276 9.82 9.99 24.46
C ASP A 276 11.34 10.10 24.65
N TYR A 277 11.95 11.21 24.22
CA TYR A 277 13.38 11.45 24.33
C TYR A 277 13.85 11.82 25.76
N THR A 278 12.93 12.11 26.68
CA THR A 278 13.25 12.39 28.10
C THR A 278 12.80 11.28 29.04
N ALA A 279 11.82 10.48 28.61
CA ALA A 279 11.25 9.42 29.44
C ALA A 279 12.27 8.31 29.71
N LYS A 280 12.34 7.88 30.96
CA LYS A 280 13.21 6.79 31.41
C LYS A 280 12.40 5.64 32.00
N LYS A 281 12.88 4.40 31.80
CA LYS A 281 12.28 3.17 32.30
C LYS A 281 11.93 3.26 33.79
N ASP A 282 12.90 3.64 34.64
CA ASP A 282 12.70 3.67 36.09
C ASP A 282 11.57 4.63 36.49
N ALA A 283 11.52 5.81 35.87
CA ALA A 283 10.46 6.79 36.12
C ALA A 283 9.07 6.28 35.70
N ILE A 284 8.99 5.52 34.61
CA ILE A 284 7.75 4.86 34.15
C ILE A 284 7.31 3.85 35.21
N LEU A 285 8.22 3.00 35.70
CA LEU A 285 7.92 1.96 36.67
C LEU A 285 7.54 2.55 38.02
N GLU A 286 8.17 3.64 38.49
CA GLU A 286 7.80 4.36 39.71
C GLU A 286 6.40 4.97 39.67
N THR A 287 5.95 5.42 38.51
CA THR A 287 4.64 6.06 38.35
C THR A 287 3.52 5.06 38.03
N TYR A 288 3.87 3.80 37.76
CA TYR A 288 2.95 2.79 37.25
C TYR A 288 1.68 2.62 38.10
N ASP A 289 1.82 2.41 39.40
CA ASP A 289 0.67 2.15 40.28
C ASP A 289 -0.27 3.34 40.41
N VAL A 290 0.25 4.56 40.23
CA VAL A 290 -0.54 5.79 40.30
C VAL A 290 -1.40 5.96 39.02
N VAL A 291 -0.85 5.61 37.86
CA VAL A 291 -1.53 5.85 36.57
C VAL A 291 -2.35 4.66 36.09
N LYS A 292 -2.02 3.45 36.52
CA LYS A 292 -2.68 2.20 36.12
C LYS A 292 -4.22 2.23 36.23
N PRO A 293 -4.85 2.68 37.32
CA PRO A 293 -6.31 2.67 37.45
C PRO A 293 -7.02 3.50 36.37
N TYR A 294 -6.40 4.60 35.91
CA TYR A 294 -6.97 5.43 34.84
C TYR A 294 -6.94 4.73 33.48
N PHE A 295 -5.91 3.95 33.21
CA PHE A 295 -5.84 3.13 32.00
C PHE A 295 -6.83 1.96 32.06
N GLU A 296 -6.96 1.28 33.20
CA GLU A 296 -7.95 0.22 33.39
C GLU A 296 -9.36 0.77 33.12
N GLU A 297 -9.71 1.95 33.68
CA GLU A 297 -10.99 2.61 33.42
C GLU A 297 -11.14 3.00 31.93
N MET A 298 -10.08 3.54 31.32
CA MET A 298 -10.12 3.98 29.93
C MET A 298 -10.38 2.80 28.98
N TYR A 299 -9.71 1.67 29.22
CA TYR A 299 -9.82 0.49 28.35
C TYR A 299 -11.03 -0.39 28.65
N SER A 300 -11.57 -0.38 29.87
CA SER A 300 -12.85 -1.05 30.20
C SER A 300 -14.04 -0.54 29.38
N LYS A 301 -13.95 0.69 28.88
CA LYS A 301 -14.99 1.33 28.06
C LYS A 301 -14.87 1.06 26.55
N LYS A 302 -13.84 0.27 26.13
CA LYS A 302 -13.65 -0.07 24.70
C LYS A 302 -14.74 -1.05 24.26
N ARG A 303 -15.34 -0.76 23.08
CA ARG A 303 -16.41 -1.59 22.53
C ARG A 303 -15.84 -2.72 21.67
N PRO A 304 -16.43 -3.92 21.76
CA PRO A 304 -16.10 -5.02 20.87
C PRO A 304 -16.34 -4.64 19.40
N ARG A 305 -15.43 -5.06 18.52
CA ARG A 305 -15.53 -4.92 17.05
C ARG A 305 -15.41 -6.28 16.40
N LYS A 306 -16.11 -6.52 15.29
CA LYS A 306 -15.96 -7.77 14.51
C LYS A 306 -14.52 -7.90 13.99
N ARG A 307 -14.04 -9.14 13.97
CA ARG A 307 -12.78 -9.54 13.35
C ARG A 307 -13.03 -9.96 11.91
N PHE A 308 -12.03 -9.77 11.06
CA PHE A 308 -12.08 -10.21 9.67
C PHE A 308 -10.80 -10.92 9.25
N VAL A 309 -10.94 -11.76 8.23
CA VAL A 309 -9.84 -12.39 7.50
C VAL A 309 -9.83 -11.83 6.09
N ASP A 310 -8.66 -11.52 5.57
CA ASP A 310 -8.46 -11.01 4.20
C ASP A 310 -7.34 -11.81 3.53
N PHE A 311 -7.67 -12.56 2.47
CA PHE A 311 -6.68 -13.13 1.55
C PHE A 311 -6.24 -12.04 0.59
N ASN A 312 -5.25 -11.27 1.00
CA ASN A 312 -4.92 -9.96 0.45
C ASN A 312 -4.45 -10.00 -1.02
N GLN A 313 -3.85 -11.12 -1.48
CA GLN A 313 -3.40 -11.26 -2.87
C GLN A 313 -4.51 -11.76 -3.82
N GLY A 314 -5.64 -12.21 -3.26
CA GLY A 314 -6.77 -12.72 -4.02
C GLY A 314 -6.74 -14.23 -4.23
N ILE A 315 -7.83 -14.73 -4.82
CA ILE A 315 -8.04 -16.14 -5.14
C ILE A 315 -8.29 -16.29 -6.65
N ASP A 316 -7.86 -17.41 -7.21
CA ASP A 316 -8.00 -17.72 -8.62
C ASP A 316 -9.46 -18.10 -8.95
N ALA A 317 -10.11 -17.32 -9.82
CA ALA A 317 -11.49 -17.55 -10.24
C ALA A 317 -11.73 -18.96 -10.83
N ARG A 318 -10.71 -19.54 -11.47
CA ARG A 318 -10.77 -20.87 -12.09
C ARG A 318 -10.86 -22.01 -11.07
N LEU A 319 -10.47 -21.76 -9.82
CA LEU A 319 -10.46 -22.75 -8.73
C LEU A 319 -11.69 -22.62 -7.82
N ILE A 320 -12.56 -21.65 -8.06
CA ILE A 320 -13.76 -21.43 -7.25
C ILE A 320 -14.80 -22.52 -7.53
N THR A 321 -15.31 -23.13 -6.47
CA THR A 321 -16.36 -24.15 -6.46
C THR A 321 -17.35 -23.88 -5.34
N ASP A 322 -18.55 -24.43 -5.43
CA ASP A 322 -19.56 -24.36 -4.36
C ASP A 322 -19.01 -24.87 -3.02
N THR A 323 -18.22 -25.93 -3.07
CA THR A 323 -17.66 -26.55 -1.86
C THR A 323 -16.69 -25.62 -1.16
N ASN A 324 -15.70 -25.04 -1.88
CA ASN A 324 -14.71 -24.20 -1.23
C ASN A 324 -15.28 -22.83 -0.85
N MET A 325 -16.27 -22.29 -1.56
CA MET A 325 -16.94 -21.06 -1.16
C MET A 325 -17.78 -21.23 0.10
N LYS A 326 -18.52 -22.35 0.23
CA LYS A 326 -19.23 -22.70 1.47
C LYS A 326 -18.25 -22.88 2.64
N LYS A 327 -17.13 -23.55 2.39
CA LYS A 327 -16.09 -23.71 3.41
C LYS A 327 -15.48 -22.37 3.83
N LEU A 328 -15.24 -21.48 2.88
CA LEU A 328 -14.73 -20.14 3.14
C LEU A 328 -15.72 -19.29 3.95
N PHE A 329 -17.01 -19.50 3.80
CA PHE A 329 -18.05 -18.81 4.56
C PHE A 329 -18.09 -19.20 6.05
N GLU A 330 -17.41 -20.27 6.45
CA GLU A 330 -17.28 -20.65 7.87
C GLU A 330 -16.36 -19.72 8.67
N ILE A 331 -15.59 -18.85 8.00
CA ILE A 331 -14.70 -17.84 8.61
C ILE A 331 -15.13 -16.42 8.23
N PRO A 332 -14.79 -15.39 9.03
CA PRO A 332 -15.22 -14.02 8.79
C PRO A 332 -14.41 -13.33 7.68
N ILE A 333 -14.38 -13.93 6.48
CA ILE A 333 -13.65 -13.36 5.34
C ILE A 333 -14.32 -12.09 4.83
N ARG A 334 -13.51 -11.04 4.62
CA ARG A 334 -13.97 -9.77 4.05
C ARG A 334 -12.83 -8.87 3.61
N PRO A 335 -12.76 -8.51 2.32
CA PRO A 335 -13.60 -9.01 1.23
C PRO A 335 -13.15 -10.39 0.74
N VAL A 336 -13.99 -11.07 -0.03
CA VAL A 336 -13.52 -12.16 -0.89
C VAL A 336 -12.91 -11.51 -2.13
N ARG A 337 -11.60 -11.71 -2.34
CA ARG A 337 -10.88 -11.14 -3.48
C ARG A 337 -10.78 -12.18 -4.57
N ILE A 338 -11.35 -11.90 -5.76
CA ILE A 338 -11.35 -12.83 -6.91
C ILE A 338 -10.52 -12.17 -8.03
N ALA A 339 -9.47 -12.83 -8.50
CA ALA A 339 -8.61 -12.31 -9.55
C ALA A 339 -9.37 -12.16 -10.89
N PHE A 340 -9.14 -11.03 -11.59
CA PHE A 340 -9.73 -10.75 -12.90
C PHE A 340 -8.72 -10.01 -13.80
N ASP A 341 -7.69 -10.72 -14.25
CA ASP A 341 -6.55 -10.14 -14.93
C ASP A 341 -6.80 -9.90 -16.43
N HIS A 342 -7.59 -10.76 -17.11
CA HIS A 342 -7.84 -10.69 -18.55
C HIS A 342 -9.33 -10.78 -18.87
N TRP A 343 -9.77 -10.10 -19.94
CA TRP A 343 -11.17 -10.15 -20.38
C TRP A 343 -11.60 -11.54 -20.82
N GLU A 344 -10.71 -12.33 -21.39
CA GLU A 344 -10.97 -13.71 -21.78
C GLU A 344 -11.52 -14.59 -20.64
N LEU A 345 -11.23 -14.22 -19.39
CA LEU A 345 -11.73 -14.93 -18.21
C LEU A 345 -13.11 -14.45 -17.74
N HIS A 346 -13.80 -13.57 -18.46
CA HIS A 346 -15.02 -12.91 -17.98
C HIS A 346 -16.13 -13.88 -17.60
N GLU A 347 -16.38 -14.93 -18.39
CA GLU A 347 -17.40 -15.95 -18.08
C GLU A 347 -17.04 -16.75 -16.82
N ILE A 348 -15.76 -17.13 -16.68
CA ILE A 348 -15.26 -17.85 -15.50
C ILE A 348 -15.35 -16.95 -14.26
N TYR A 349 -14.97 -15.68 -14.41
CA TYR A 349 -15.04 -14.71 -13.34
C TYR A 349 -16.49 -14.45 -12.90
N GLU A 350 -17.40 -14.21 -13.83
CA GLU A 350 -18.82 -14.01 -13.53
C GLU A 350 -19.41 -15.22 -12.80
N LYS A 351 -19.14 -16.44 -13.28
CA LYS A 351 -19.55 -17.67 -12.60
C LYS A 351 -18.98 -17.75 -11.19
N ALA A 352 -17.70 -17.42 -11.00
CA ALA A 352 -17.05 -17.42 -9.70
C ALA A 352 -17.69 -16.43 -8.71
N VAL A 353 -18.04 -15.22 -9.19
CA VAL A 353 -18.77 -14.23 -8.39
C VAL A 353 -20.14 -14.74 -7.97
N ARG A 354 -20.92 -15.31 -8.90
CA ARG A 354 -22.24 -15.88 -8.61
C ARG A 354 -22.15 -17.02 -7.59
N THR A 355 -21.19 -17.93 -7.76
CA THR A 355 -20.92 -19.03 -6.80
C THR A 355 -20.57 -18.48 -5.40
N ALA A 356 -19.75 -17.44 -5.31
CA ALA A 356 -19.42 -16.80 -4.04
C ALA A 356 -20.67 -16.17 -3.38
N VAL A 357 -21.52 -15.52 -4.17
CA VAL A 357 -22.77 -14.90 -3.68
C VAL A 357 -23.78 -15.96 -3.21
N GLU A 358 -23.94 -17.05 -3.93
CA GLU A 358 -24.79 -18.19 -3.54
C GLU A 358 -24.33 -18.82 -2.21
N ALA A 359 -23.02 -18.82 -1.96
CA ALA A 359 -22.47 -19.25 -0.68
C ALA A 359 -22.63 -18.23 0.46
N GLY A 360 -23.17 -17.02 0.18
CA GLY A 360 -23.44 -15.97 1.18
C GLY A 360 -22.45 -14.81 1.22
N HIS A 361 -21.45 -14.78 0.35
CA HIS A 361 -20.48 -13.69 0.30
C HIS A 361 -21.04 -12.46 -0.44
N THR A 362 -21.16 -11.32 0.24
CA THR A 362 -21.73 -10.09 -0.32
C THR A 362 -20.71 -8.94 -0.46
N SER A 363 -19.50 -9.11 0.06
CA SER A 363 -18.43 -8.14 -0.02
C SER A 363 -17.25 -8.74 -0.76
N LEU A 364 -17.07 -8.35 -2.02
CA LEU A 364 -16.03 -8.84 -2.90
C LEU A 364 -15.09 -7.72 -3.33
N SER A 365 -13.94 -8.09 -3.86
CA SER A 365 -13.03 -7.15 -4.53
C SER A 365 -12.16 -7.87 -5.54
N ASN A 366 -11.50 -7.10 -6.40
CA ASN A 366 -10.48 -7.61 -7.31
C ASN A 366 -9.39 -6.57 -7.60
N TYR A 367 -8.27 -7.06 -8.09
CA TYR A 367 -7.28 -6.27 -8.80
C TYR A 367 -7.55 -6.44 -10.30
N VAL A 368 -7.50 -5.35 -11.06
CA VAL A 368 -7.71 -5.34 -12.50
C VAL A 368 -6.45 -4.79 -13.16
N LEU A 369 -5.65 -5.68 -13.74
CA LEU A 369 -4.42 -5.30 -14.42
C LEU A 369 -4.75 -4.55 -15.72
N TYR A 370 -4.02 -3.48 -16.03
CA TYR A 370 -4.13 -2.76 -17.29
C TYR A 370 -2.75 -2.27 -17.74
N ASN A 371 -2.65 -1.85 -19.02
CA ASN A 371 -1.38 -1.45 -19.63
C ASN A 371 -0.39 -2.62 -19.77
N TYR A 372 -0.89 -3.83 -20.00
CA TYR A 372 -0.10 -5.02 -20.31
C TYR A 372 -0.30 -5.39 -21.79
N GLU A 373 -0.96 -6.47 -22.09
CA GLU A 373 -1.33 -6.91 -23.44
C GLU A 373 -2.79 -6.58 -23.79
N ASP A 374 -3.53 -6.07 -22.81
CA ASP A 374 -4.95 -5.75 -22.90
C ASP A 374 -5.22 -4.51 -23.75
N GLU A 375 -6.35 -4.51 -24.46
CA GLU A 375 -6.89 -3.32 -25.10
C GLU A 375 -7.52 -2.39 -24.02
N PRO A 376 -7.44 -1.05 -24.19
CA PRO A 376 -8.07 -0.12 -23.24
C PRO A 376 -9.55 -0.40 -22.97
N VAL A 377 -10.30 -0.83 -23.99
CA VAL A 377 -11.72 -1.17 -23.88
C VAL A 377 -11.97 -2.38 -22.96
N GLU A 378 -11.01 -3.31 -22.85
CA GLU A 378 -11.13 -4.47 -21.97
C GLU A 378 -11.06 -4.08 -20.49
N LEU A 379 -10.30 -3.02 -20.14
CA LEU A 379 -10.37 -2.44 -18.81
C LEU A 379 -11.78 -1.95 -18.50
N TYR A 380 -12.40 -1.21 -19.44
CA TYR A 380 -13.78 -0.74 -19.30
C TYR A 380 -14.77 -1.90 -19.10
N ARG A 381 -14.71 -2.93 -19.96
CA ARG A 381 -15.56 -4.11 -19.89
C ARG A 381 -15.47 -4.82 -18.55
N ARG A 382 -14.24 -5.03 -18.04
CA ARG A 382 -14.01 -5.67 -16.73
C ARG A 382 -14.59 -4.84 -15.57
N LEU A 383 -14.42 -3.53 -15.59
CA LEU A 383 -14.98 -2.64 -14.58
C LEU A 383 -16.50 -2.57 -14.67
N LYS A 384 -17.06 -2.50 -15.89
CA LYS A 384 -18.50 -2.45 -16.12
C LYS A 384 -19.18 -3.75 -15.65
N LEU A 385 -18.63 -4.90 -15.99
CA LEU A 385 -19.13 -6.20 -15.51
C LEU A 385 -19.25 -6.24 -13.98
N ASN A 386 -18.24 -5.71 -13.27
CA ASN A 386 -18.30 -5.66 -11.81
C ASN A 386 -19.42 -4.75 -11.30
N VAL A 387 -19.66 -3.63 -11.95
CA VAL A 387 -20.74 -2.70 -11.58
C VAL A 387 -22.10 -3.32 -11.89
N ASP A 388 -22.26 -3.95 -13.05
CA ASP A 388 -23.49 -4.63 -13.43
C ASP A 388 -23.84 -5.78 -12.45
N LEU A 389 -22.85 -6.60 -12.07
CA LEU A 389 -23.03 -7.64 -11.05
C LEU A 389 -23.37 -7.07 -9.66
N CYS A 390 -22.84 -5.91 -9.30
CA CYS A 390 -23.23 -5.23 -8.06
C CYS A 390 -24.71 -4.87 -8.04
N GLU A 391 -25.23 -4.34 -9.14
CA GLU A 391 -26.64 -3.94 -9.24
C GLU A 391 -27.55 -5.17 -9.33
N GLU A 392 -27.21 -6.14 -10.18
CA GLU A 392 -28.01 -7.35 -10.38
C GLU A 392 -28.13 -8.20 -9.09
N LEU A 393 -27.00 -8.44 -8.41
CA LEU A 393 -26.93 -9.33 -7.26
C LEU A 393 -27.07 -8.60 -5.91
N ASN A 394 -27.22 -7.28 -5.93
CA ASN A 394 -27.25 -6.41 -4.74
C ASN A 394 -26.07 -6.65 -3.77
N ILE A 395 -24.87 -6.71 -4.32
CA ILE A 395 -23.62 -6.92 -3.59
C ILE A 395 -22.68 -5.70 -3.70
N SER A 396 -21.49 -5.81 -3.12
CA SER A 396 -20.43 -4.83 -3.30
C SER A 396 -19.19 -5.50 -3.84
N ILE A 397 -18.74 -5.10 -5.04
CA ILE A 397 -17.43 -5.44 -5.60
C ILE A 397 -16.62 -4.15 -5.68
N TYR A 398 -15.42 -4.14 -5.10
CA TYR A 398 -14.47 -3.05 -5.25
C TYR A 398 -13.33 -3.49 -6.15
N SER A 399 -13.20 -2.84 -7.31
CA SER A 399 -12.13 -3.06 -8.27
C SER A 399 -10.99 -2.07 -8.03
N PHE A 400 -9.77 -2.57 -8.07
CA PHE A 400 -8.55 -1.79 -7.95
C PHE A 400 -7.75 -1.89 -9.26
N PRO A 401 -7.94 -0.95 -10.21
CA PRO A 401 -7.15 -0.93 -11.43
C PRO A 401 -5.68 -0.70 -11.11
N MET A 402 -4.83 -1.61 -11.59
CA MET A 402 -3.39 -1.59 -11.36
C MET A 402 -2.64 -1.51 -12.69
N LYS A 403 -1.88 -0.43 -12.87
CA LYS A 403 -1.03 -0.26 -14.05
C LYS A 403 0.08 -1.29 -14.02
N TYR A 404 0.20 -2.11 -15.07
CA TYR A 404 1.33 -3.00 -15.27
C TYR A 404 2.64 -2.21 -15.39
N HIS A 405 3.68 -2.81 -14.87
CA HIS A 405 5.03 -2.30 -14.91
C HIS A 405 6.02 -3.48 -15.01
N PRO A 406 6.84 -3.57 -16.06
CA PRO A 406 7.84 -4.62 -16.17
C PRO A 406 8.93 -4.40 -15.11
N ILE A 407 9.16 -5.43 -14.31
CA ILE A 407 10.01 -5.36 -13.11
C ILE A 407 11.47 -5.73 -13.38
N GLU A 408 11.77 -6.28 -14.56
CA GLU A 408 13.09 -6.77 -14.94
C GLU A 408 13.66 -6.09 -16.18
N ASP A 409 12.81 -5.47 -16.97
CA ASP A 409 13.21 -4.83 -18.22
C ASP A 409 14.26 -3.75 -17.96
N PRO A 410 15.42 -3.77 -18.63
CA PRO A 410 16.52 -2.84 -18.44
C PRO A 410 16.12 -1.37 -18.54
N ASP A 411 15.15 -1.05 -19.41
CA ASP A 411 14.75 0.32 -19.70
C ASP A 411 13.67 0.83 -18.74
N TYR A 412 12.93 -0.10 -18.12
CA TYR A 412 11.73 0.26 -17.35
C TYR A 412 11.75 -0.13 -15.86
N PHE A 413 12.59 -1.08 -15.42
CA PHE A 413 12.53 -1.57 -14.02
C PHE A 413 12.68 -0.46 -12.98
N SER A 414 13.47 0.57 -13.26
CA SER A 414 13.80 1.67 -12.34
C SER A 414 12.87 2.89 -12.47
N ASN A 415 11.92 2.87 -13.40
CA ASN A 415 10.96 3.95 -13.62
C ASN A 415 9.55 3.41 -13.83
N ARG A 416 8.57 4.25 -14.04
CA ARG A 416 7.16 3.88 -14.25
C ARG A 416 6.63 4.32 -15.61
N ASP A 417 7.52 4.48 -16.59
CA ASP A 417 7.21 5.08 -17.89
C ASP A 417 6.76 4.07 -18.93
N TYR A 418 6.79 2.77 -18.63
CA TYR A 418 6.31 1.73 -19.54
C TYR A 418 4.90 1.98 -20.03
N ILE A 419 4.72 1.76 -21.33
CA ILE A 419 3.45 1.84 -22.05
C ILE A 419 3.28 0.53 -22.82
N GLY A 420 2.19 -0.18 -22.57
CA GLY A 420 1.84 -1.43 -23.26
C GLY A 420 1.55 -1.19 -24.74
N GLU A 421 1.64 -2.25 -25.54
CA GLU A 421 1.52 -2.18 -27.00
C GLU A 421 0.22 -1.50 -27.48
N ASN A 422 -0.91 -1.81 -26.82
CA ASN A 422 -2.23 -1.27 -27.15
C ASN A 422 -2.56 0.04 -26.41
N TRP A 423 -1.62 0.55 -25.63
CA TRP A 423 -1.77 1.73 -24.79
C TRP A 423 -0.94 2.90 -25.32
N ASN A 424 -1.25 4.09 -24.86
CA ASN A 424 -0.46 5.28 -25.08
C ASN A 424 -0.42 6.17 -23.84
N ARG A 425 0.44 7.19 -23.83
CA ARG A 425 0.64 8.06 -22.68
C ARG A 425 -0.64 8.81 -22.29
N LYS A 426 -1.42 9.26 -23.29
CA LYS A 426 -2.68 9.96 -23.06
C LYS A 426 -3.71 9.08 -22.36
N PHE A 427 -3.91 7.85 -22.82
CA PHE A 427 -4.88 6.93 -22.24
C PHE A 427 -4.52 6.59 -20.79
N ILE A 428 -3.25 6.31 -20.51
CA ILE A 428 -2.76 6.07 -19.15
C ILE A 428 -3.04 7.28 -18.24
N ARG A 429 -2.73 8.50 -18.71
CA ARG A 429 -3.00 9.74 -17.97
C ARG A 429 -4.46 9.95 -17.70
N THR A 430 -5.33 9.65 -18.67
CA THR A 430 -6.79 9.72 -18.52
C THR A 430 -7.27 8.77 -17.42
N ILE A 431 -6.88 7.49 -17.48
CA ILE A 431 -7.26 6.52 -16.45
C ILE A 431 -6.76 6.96 -15.06
N GLN A 432 -5.52 7.44 -14.96
CA GLN A 432 -4.99 7.96 -13.70
C GLN A 432 -5.77 9.17 -13.18
N ALA A 433 -6.18 10.10 -14.06
CA ALA A 433 -6.98 11.25 -13.67
C ALA A 433 -8.35 10.85 -13.09
N VAL A 434 -9.03 9.89 -13.71
CA VAL A 434 -10.28 9.32 -13.18
C VAL A 434 -10.04 8.62 -11.85
N LEU A 435 -9.03 7.75 -11.76
CA LEU A 435 -8.73 6.98 -10.55
C LEU A 435 -8.31 7.86 -9.38
N ASN A 436 -7.65 8.99 -9.60
CA ASN A 436 -7.32 9.95 -8.55
C ASN A 436 -8.59 10.49 -7.86
N SER A 437 -9.66 10.73 -8.60
CA SER A 437 -10.94 11.19 -8.05
C SER A 437 -11.65 10.10 -7.22
N THR A 438 -11.42 8.84 -7.51
CA THR A 438 -12.02 7.67 -6.83
C THR A 438 -11.10 7.06 -5.77
N LYS A 439 -9.97 7.69 -5.48
CA LYS A 439 -8.91 7.16 -4.57
C LYS A 439 -8.42 5.77 -4.99
N GLY A 440 -8.28 5.54 -6.29
CA GLY A 440 -7.73 4.32 -6.87
C GLY A 440 -8.66 3.10 -6.87
N LYS A 441 -9.96 3.27 -6.61
CA LYS A 441 -10.92 2.17 -6.59
C LYS A 441 -12.21 2.49 -7.32
N VAL A 442 -12.81 1.47 -7.92
CA VAL A 442 -14.13 1.50 -8.55
C VAL A 442 -15.06 0.58 -7.77
N GLY A 443 -16.19 1.09 -7.31
CA GLY A 443 -17.16 0.35 -6.51
C GLY A 443 -18.54 0.34 -7.18
N LYS A 444 -19.54 -0.12 -6.44
CA LYS A 444 -20.94 -0.09 -6.87
C LYS A 444 -21.43 1.33 -7.13
N GLY A 445 -22.45 1.45 -7.96
CA GLY A 445 -23.09 2.72 -8.31
C GLY A 445 -22.98 2.97 -9.80
N TYR A 446 -23.92 2.39 -10.55
CA TYR A 446 -23.97 2.47 -12.01
C TYR A 446 -23.93 3.91 -12.54
N SER A 447 -24.74 4.80 -11.95
CA SER A 447 -24.77 6.22 -12.34
C SER A 447 -23.43 6.93 -12.15
N PHE A 448 -22.71 6.60 -11.08
CA PHE A 448 -21.36 7.14 -10.85
C PHE A 448 -20.36 6.57 -11.84
N PHE A 449 -20.44 5.27 -12.12
CA PHE A 449 -19.57 4.60 -13.08
C PHE A 449 -19.74 5.21 -14.49
N CYS A 450 -20.98 5.36 -14.97
CA CYS A 450 -21.23 5.99 -16.26
C CYS A 450 -20.68 7.42 -16.36
N LYS A 451 -20.78 8.19 -15.26
CA LYS A 451 -20.17 9.52 -15.23
C LYS A 451 -18.64 9.49 -15.24
N ALA A 452 -18.02 8.51 -14.57
CA ALA A 452 -16.57 8.42 -14.45
C ALA A 452 -15.92 7.83 -15.70
N PHE A 453 -16.50 6.78 -16.28
CA PHE A 453 -15.91 5.99 -17.36
C PHE A 453 -16.69 5.99 -18.67
N GLY A 454 -17.91 6.54 -18.70
CA GLY A 454 -18.84 6.46 -19.84
C GLY A 454 -19.91 5.39 -19.63
N SER A 455 -21.05 5.56 -20.32
CA SER A 455 -22.19 4.61 -20.30
C SER A 455 -21.95 3.38 -21.16
N ASP A 456 -21.11 3.52 -22.16
CA ASP A 456 -20.77 2.52 -23.18
C ASP A 456 -19.30 2.68 -23.64
N GLU A 457 -18.87 1.83 -24.55
CA GLU A 457 -17.50 1.80 -25.07
C GLU A 457 -17.15 3.06 -25.87
N ASP A 458 -18.12 3.63 -26.58
CA ASP A 458 -17.90 4.85 -27.38
C ASP A 458 -17.67 6.06 -26.48
N GLU A 459 -18.46 6.20 -25.42
CA GLU A 459 -18.24 7.25 -24.42
C GLU A 459 -16.92 7.03 -23.64
N PHE A 460 -16.54 5.79 -23.39
CA PHE A 460 -15.24 5.49 -22.81
C PHE A 460 -14.10 5.88 -23.74
N MET A 461 -14.19 5.55 -25.02
CA MET A 461 -13.19 5.97 -26.02
C MET A 461 -13.12 7.49 -26.16
N LYS A 462 -14.26 8.19 -26.14
CA LYS A 462 -14.29 9.66 -26.05
C LYS A 462 -13.56 10.17 -24.82
N LEU A 463 -13.78 9.55 -23.65
CA LEU A 463 -13.10 9.90 -22.40
C LEU A 463 -11.57 9.73 -22.51
N LEU A 464 -11.09 8.67 -23.16
CA LEU A 464 -9.65 8.43 -23.31
C LEU A 464 -8.93 9.56 -24.07
N TYR A 465 -9.60 10.17 -25.05
CA TYR A 465 -9.08 11.33 -25.78
C TYR A 465 -9.37 12.68 -25.10
N MET A 466 -10.24 12.75 -24.08
CA MET A 466 -10.64 14.00 -23.44
C MET A 466 -9.47 14.74 -22.78
N PRO A 467 -9.33 16.08 -22.93
CA PRO A 467 -8.32 16.87 -22.21
C PRO A 467 -8.34 16.65 -20.72
N GLU A 468 -7.17 16.52 -20.08
CA GLU A 468 -7.05 16.14 -18.65
C GLU A 468 -7.80 17.11 -17.71
N ALA A 469 -7.73 18.41 -17.96
CA ALA A 469 -8.45 19.40 -17.14
C ALA A 469 -9.98 19.17 -17.21
N MET A 470 -10.51 18.78 -18.38
CA MET A 470 -11.94 18.51 -18.54
C MET A 470 -12.37 17.23 -17.81
N ILE A 471 -11.49 16.24 -17.67
CA ILE A 471 -11.76 15.04 -16.88
C ILE A 471 -11.84 15.38 -15.40
N ILE A 472 -10.87 16.18 -14.89
CA ILE A 472 -10.74 16.52 -13.46
C ILE A 472 -11.86 17.44 -13.01
N TYR A 473 -12.22 18.45 -13.80
CA TYR A 473 -13.27 19.43 -13.51
C TYR A 473 -14.49 19.22 -14.38
N ARG A 474 -14.91 17.97 -14.57
CA ARG A 474 -15.90 17.53 -15.54
C ARG A 474 -17.20 18.32 -15.47
N PHE A 475 -17.79 18.46 -14.28
CA PHE A 475 -19.06 19.21 -14.11
C PHE A 475 -18.95 20.69 -14.54
N TYR A 476 -17.82 21.31 -14.27
CA TYR A 476 -17.58 22.69 -14.66
C TYR A 476 -17.52 22.83 -16.18
N PHE A 477 -16.68 22.04 -16.85
CA PHE A 477 -16.50 22.15 -18.29
C PHE A 477 -17.71 21.67 -19.10
N GLU A 478 -18.45 20.67 -18.62
CA GLU A 478 -19.74 20.27 -19.16
C GLU A 478 -20.77 21.40 -18.97
N GLY A 479 -20.85 22.01 -17.78
CA GLY A 479 -21.79 23.08 -17.46
C GLY A 479 -21.63 24.34 -18.30
N ILE A 480 -20.41 24.69 -18.72
CA ILE A 480 -20.13 25.81 -19.62
C ILE A 480 -20.13 25.40 -21.11
N GLY A 481 -20.42 24.14 -21.44
CA GLY A 481 -20.50 23.60 -22.79
C GLY A 481 -19.13 23.48 -23.50
N LEU A 482 -18.00 23.56 -22.76
CA LEU A 482 -16.68 23.51 -23.39
C LEU A 482 -16.29 22.08 -23.78
N THR A 483 -16.73 21.08 -23.05
CA THR A 483 -16.52 19.66 -23.38
C THR A 483 -17.21 19.30 -24.69
N ASP A 484 -18.44 19.79 -24.93
CA ASP A 484 -19.17 19.55 -26.20
C ASP A 484 -18.52 20.29 -27.37
N LYS A 485 -18.01 21.51 -27.14
CA LYS A 485 -17.27 22.25 -28.20
C LYS A 485 -16.01 21.49 -28.60
N TRP A 486 -15.21 21.04 -27.65
CA TRP A 486 -14.04 20.22 -27.92
C TRP A 486 -14.40 18.97 -28.73
N TRP A 487 -15.43 18.23 -28.26
CA TRP A 487 -15.82 16.98 -28.90
C TRP A 487 -16.33 17.19 -30.32
N ASN A 488 -17.13 18.22 -30.57
CA ASN A 488 -17.58 18.58 -31.90
C ASN A 488 -16.41 18.93 -32.83
N CYS A 489 -15.42 19.69 -32.35
CA CYS A 489 -14.21 19.97 -33.14
C CYS A 489 -13.44 18.69 -33.46
N PHE A 490 -13.29 17.79 -32.48
CA PHE A 490 -12.58 16.52 -32.67
C PHE A 490 -13.29 15.59 -33.67
N GLN A 491 -14.61 15.45 -33.57
CA GLN A 491 -15.40 14.60 -34.46
C GLN A 491 -15.51 15.15 -35.91
N ASN A 492 -15.36 16.44 -36.08
CA ASN A 492 -15.40 17.07 -37.41
C ASN A 492 -14.08 16.98 -38.18
N LEU A 493 -13.02 16.48 -37.56
CA LEU A 493 -11.77 16.20 -38.27
C LEU A 493 -11.99 15.07 -39.30
N THR A 494 -11.47 15.26 -40.50
CA THR A 494 -11.44 14.22 -41.53
C THR A 494 -10.51 13.07 -41.11
N ASP A 495 -10.64 11.90 -41.74
CA ASP A 495 -9.76 10.75 -41.50
C ASP A 495 -8.27 11.11 -41.68
N ALA A 496 -7.95 11.95 -42.68
CA ALA A 496 -6.58 12.43 -42.89
C ALA A 496 -6.10 13.33 -41.75
N GLN A 497 -6.94 14.19 -41.21
CA GLN A 497 -6.64 15.05 -40.07
C GLN A 497 -6.55 14.23 -38.77
N LEU A 498 -7.42 13.23 -38.58
CA LEU A 498 -7.34 12.30 -37.43
C LEU A 498 -6.05 11.48 -37.45
N ALA A 499 -5.58 11.05 -38.62
CA ALA A 499 -4.29 10.35 -38.75
C ALA A 499 -3.09 11.20 -38.29
N ILE A 500 -3.20 12.53 -38.34
CA ILE A 500 -2.19 13.47 -37.85
C ILE A 500 -2.44 13.82 -36.37
N ALA A 501 -3.68 14.12 -35.99
CA ALA A 501 -4.04 14.61 -34.68
C ALA A 501 -3.88 13.54 -33.58
N LYS A 502 -4.32 12.29 -33.83
CA LYS A 502 -4.27 11.21 -32.85
C LYS A 502 -2.87 10.93 -32.32
N PRO A 503 -1.83 10.71 -33.13
CA PRO A 503 -0.47 10.49 -32.60
C PRO A 503 0.04 11.63 -31.73
N ILE A 504 -0.30 12.89 -32.06
CA ILE A 504 0.06 14.06 -31.25
C ILE A 504 -0.64 14.01 -29.90
N ILE A 505 -1.95 13.73 -29.88
CA ILE A 505 -2.73 13.63 -28.64
C ILE A 505 -2.24 12.44 -27.80
N GLU A 506 -1.98 11.31 -28.41
CA GLU A 506 -1.56 10.06 -27.79
C GLU A 506 -0.16 10.15 -27.15
N SER A 507 0.73 11.00 -27.69
CA SER A 507 2.01 11.32 -27.05
C SER A 507 1.84 12.04 -25.71
N ASN A 508 0.72 12.75 -25.53
CA ASN A 508 0.40 13.62 -24.40
C ASN A 508 1.46 14.71 -24.15
N ASP A 509 2.16 15.13 -25.19
CA ASP A 509 3.09 16.25 -25.18
C ASP A 509 2.55 17.37 -26.09
N PHE A 510 2.21 18.49 -25.47
CA PHE A 510 1.64 19.67 -26.11
C PHE A 510 2.52 20.91 -25.93
N SER A 511 3.79 20.72 -25.58
CA SER A 511 4.72 21.82 -25.26
C SER A 511 4.99 22.73 -26.47
N ASP A 512 5.02 22.16 -27.67
CA ASP A 512 5.31 22.84 -28.93
C ASP A 512 4.20 22.63 -29.96
N TYR A 513 2.95 22.64 -29.54
CA TYR A 513 1.82 22.21 -30.34
C TYR A 513 1.62 23.04 -31.62
N GLU A 514 2.02 24.34 -31.61
CA GLU A 514 1.88 25.25 -32.75
C GLU A 514 2.78 24.86 -33.93
N ASN A 515 3.86 24.13 -33.65
CA ASN A 515 4.80 23.63 -34.65
C ASN A 515 4.57 22.16 -35.05
N LEU A 516 3.58 21.50 -34.44
CA LEU A 516 3.30 20.07 -34.71
C LEU A 516 2.52 19.88 -36.05
N THR A 517 1.81 20.92 -36.52
CA THR A 517 1.04 20.91 -37.75
C THR A 517 0.69 22.33 -38.19
N ASP A 518 0.50 22.55 -39.48
CA ASP A 518 0.00 23.81 -40.04
C ASP A 518 -1.53 23.81 -40.22
N ASP A 519 -2.20 22.69 -39.95
CA ASP A 519 -3.64 22.54 -40.10
C ASP A 519 -4.39 23.25 -38.96
N LEU A 520 -5.15 24.30 -39.29
CA LEU A 520 -5.85 25.14 -38.32
C LEU A 520 -6.94 24.39 -37.55
N GLU A 521 -7.58 23.39 -38.15
CA GLU A 521 -8.62 22.60 -37.51
C GLU A 521 -8.00 21.65 -36.45
N ILE A 522 -6.86 21.03 -36.80
CA ILE A 522 -6.09 20.23 -35.84
C ILE A 522 -5.57 21.13 -34.70
N LEU A 523 -4.98 22.28 -35.01
CA LEU A 523 -4.49 23.23 -33.99
C LEU A 523 -5.61 23.70 -33.07
N ASN A 524 -6.82 23.92 -33.59
CA ASN A 524 -7.99 24.25 -32.79
C ASN A 524 -8.32 23.13 -31.81
N VAL A 525 -8.30 21.85 -32.21
CA VAL A 525 -8.50 20.71 -31.31
C VAL A 525 -7.39 20.62 -30.27
N LEU A 526 -6.12 20.76 -30.68
CA LEU A 526 -4.97 20.68 -29.77
C LEU A 526 -4.97 21.81 -28.73
N SER A 527 -5.54 22.97 -29.03
CA SER A 527 -5.63 24.09 -28.09
C SER A 527 -6.35 23.74 -26.79
N TYR A 528 -7.33 22.84 -26.83
CA TYR A 528 -8.08 22.40 -25.65
C TYR A 528 -7.21 21.60 -24.66
N TYR A 529 -6.17 20.92 -25.10
CA TYR A 529 -5.26 20.14 -24.26
C TYR A 529 -4.28 21.01 -23.47
N ARG A 530 -4.19 22.32 -23.80
CA ARG A 530 -3.38 23.31 -23.06
C ARG A 530 -4.11 23.94 -21.88
N ILE A 531 -5.39 23.69 -21.72
CA ILE A 531 -6.16 24.18 -20.57
C ILE A 531 -5.56 23.55 -19.31
N ARG A 532 -5.02 24.39 -18.41
CA ARG A 532 -4.38 23.96 -17.17
C ARG A 532 -5.40 23.85 -16.05
N ARG A 533 -5.06 23.08 -15.04
CA ARG A 533 -5.88 22.94 -13.82
C ARG A 533 -6.08 24.28 -13.13
N GLU A 534 -5.01 25.05 -13.02
CA GLU A 534 -5.00 26.37 -12.38
C GLU A 534 -5.96 27.35 -13.07
N ASP A 535 -6.11 27.26 -14.41
CA ASP A 535 -7.05 28.10 -15.15
C ASP A 535 -8.50 27.75 -14.80
N ALA A 536 -8.81 26.46 -14.64
CA ALA A 536 -10.12 25.99 -14.21
C ALA A 536 -10.41 26.37 -12.74
N GLU A 537 -9.42 26.21 -11.85
CA GLU A 537 -9.53 26.56 -10.45
C GLU A 537 -9.78 28.06 -10.27
N ARG A 538 -9.03 28.90 -11.00
CA ARG A 538 -9.22 30.34 -11.02
C ARG A 538 -10.61 30.74 -11.53
N ALA A 539 -11.06 30.11 -12.62
CA ALA A 539 -12.38 30.39 -13.18
C ALA A 539 -13.53 29.97 -12.23
N MET A 540 -13.29 28.98 -11.37
CA MET A 540 -14.24 28.53 -10.33
C MET A 540 -14.15 29.32 -9.02
N GLY A 541 -13.26 30.32 -8.91
CA GLY A 541 -13.05 31.09 -7.68
C GLY A 541 -12.43 30.30 -6.54
N LYS A 542 -11.60 29.31 -6.86
CA LYS A 542 -10.88 28.46 -5.88
C LYS A 542 -9.41 28.87 -5.70
N ASP A 543 -9.09 30.14 -5.97
CA ASP A 543 -7.78 30.70 -5.68
C ASP A 543 -7.61 30.92 -4.17
N GLU A 544 -7.19 29.86 -3.44
CA GLU A 544 -6.59 29.98 -2.09
C GLU A 544 -5.57 28.86 -1.84
#